data_5cc125ddb69626b8b4e964d8adc17d68
#
_entry.id   5cc125ddb69626b8b4e964d8adc17d68
#
_cell.length_a   1.000
_cell.length_b   1.000
_cell.length_c   1.000
_cell.angle_alpha   90.00
_cell.angle_beta   90.00
_cell.angle_gamma   90.00
#
_symmetry.space_group_name_H-M   'P 1'
#
loop_
_entity.id
_entity.type
_entity.pdbx_description
1 polymer ?
#
loop_
_entity_poly.entity_id
_entity_poly.type
_entity_poly.pdbx_seq_one_letter_code
_entity_poly.pdbx_strand_id
1 'polypeptide(L)'
;MVRASFWGCLGSVAWAIGSNVVSVAKIAKIKKYMQALGGVKEAVRLMWGASFKLEKMKAAGGALAGLGAEILGIKGVKDQCLS
;
A
#
# COMPACT_ATOMS: atom_id res chain seq x y z
N MET A 1 9.32 -11.07 -17.71
CA MET A 1 8.08 -10.42 -17.25
C MET A 1 7.90 -10.59 -15.75
N VAL A 2 7.65 -9.50 -15.07
CA VAL A 2 7.49 -9.55 -13.62
C VAL A 2 6.03 -9.84 -13.27
N ARG A 3 5.81 -10.87 -12.51
CA ARG A 3 4.50 -11.16 -11.97
C ARG A 3 4.25 -10.40 -10.70
N ALA A 4 3.03 -10.00 -10.47
CA ALA A 4 2.63 -9.48 -9.18
C ALA A 4 2.85 -10.58 -8.13
N SER A 5 3.56 -10.25 -7.06
CA SER A 5 3.78 -11.18 -5.97
C SER A 5 3.71 -10.42 -4.66
N PHE A 6 3.36 -11.14 -3.58
CA PHE A 6 3.28 -10.51 -2.26
C PHE A 6 4.60 -9.84 -1.89
N TRP A 7 5.72 -10.56 -2.07
CA TRP A 7 7.03 -10.04 -1.68
C TRP A 7 7.48 -8.90 -2.56
N GLY A 8 7.19 -8.96 -3.87
CA GLY A 8 7.48 -7.86 -4.78
C GLY A 8 6.67 -6.61 -4.43
N CYS A 9 5.40 -6.78 -4.12
CA CYS A 9 4.54 -5.69 -3.70
C CYS A 9 5.03 -5.09 -2.37
N LEU A 10 5.35 -5.93 -1.40
CA LEU A 10 5.86 -5.49 -0.10
C LEU A 10 7.16 -4.70 -0.25
N GLY A 11 8.08 -5.21 -1.08
CA GLY A 11 9.34 -4.54 -1.34
C GLY A 11 9.14 -3.18 -2.01
N SER A 12 8.21 -3.11 -2.97
CA SER A 12 7.90 -1.86 -3.66
C SER A 12 7.30 -0.82 -2.71
N VAL A 13 6.42 -1.22 -1.83
CA VAL A 13 5.82 -0.33 -0.82
C VAL A 13 6.90 0.17 0.13
N ALA A 14 7.73 -0.73 0.64
CA ALA A 14 8.81 -0.35 1.55
C ALA A 14 9.80 0.60 0.89
N TRP A 15 10.14 0.36 -0.37
CA TRP A 15 11.04 1.23 -1.12
C TRP A 15 10.43 2.61 -1.32
N ALA A 16 9.16 2.67 -1.68
CA ALA A 16 8.47 3.94 -1.89
C ALA A 16 8.45 4.79 -0.61
N ILE A 17 8.26 4.15 0.53
CA ILE A 17 8.26 4.85 1.82
C ILE A 17 9.65 5.37 2.17
N GLY A 18 10.71 4.61 1.85
CA GLY A 18 12.06 4.95 2.25
C GLY A 18 12.82 5.84 1.26
N SER A 19 12.37 5.98 0.02
CA SER A 19 13.16 6.58 -1.05
C SER A 19 12.84 8.03 -1.39
N ASN A 20 11.95 8.68 -0.66
CA ASN A 20 11.57 10.08 -0.89
C ASN A 20 10.90 10.34 -2.25
N VAL A 21 10.40 9.32 -2.92
CA VAL A 21 9.63 9.53 -4.16
C VAL A 21 8.24 10.10 -3.88
N VAL A 22 7.85 10.09 -2.63
CA VAL A 22 6.56 10.58 -2.16
C VAL A 22 6.82 11.71 -1.17
N SER A 23 5.92 12.69 -1.11
CA SER A 23 6.09 13.81 -0.17
C SER A 23 6.10 13.34 1.28
N VAL A 24 6.80 14.06 2.13
CA VAL A 24 6.92 13.72 3.56
C VAL A 24 5.54 13.64 4.22
N ALA A 25 4.66 14.57 3.88
CA ALA A 25 3.30 14.60 4.44
C ALA A 25 2.52 13.33 4.06
N LYS A 26 2.65 12.90 2.81
CA LYS A 26 1.98 11.68 2.34
C LYS A 26 2.57 10.44 2.99
N ILE A 27 3.88 10.39 3.14
CA ILE A 27 4.55 9.28 3.82
C ILE A 27 4.08 9.17 5.27
N ALA A 28 3.93 10.30 5.97
CA ALA A 28 3.47 10.31 7.35
C ALA A 28 2.06 9.71 7.46
N LYS A 29 1.16 10.05 6.55
CA LYS A 29 -0.18 9.48 6.51
C LYS A 29 -0.14 7.98 6.25
N ILE A 30 0.66 7.55 5.28
CA ILE A 30 0.81 6.14 4.95
C ILE A 30 1.31 5.35 6.15
N LYS A 31 2.33 5.83 6.81
CA LYS A 31 2.88 5.17 8.01
C LYS A 31 1.86 5.07 9.13
N LYS A 32 1.09 6.13 9.34
CA LYS A 32 0.05 6.15 10.36
C LYS A 32 -0.99 5.06 10.12
N TYR A 33 -1.47 4.95 8.88
CA TYR A 33 -2.45 3.92 8.54
C TYR A 33 -1.86 2.52 8.64
N MET A 34 -0.61 2.34 8.20
CA MET A 34 0.06 1.04 8.29
C MET A 34 0.24 0.59 9.73
N GLN A 35 0.62 1.51 10.63
CA GLN A 35 0.75 1.19 12.04
C GLN A 35 -0.58 0.78 12.65
N ALA A 36 -1.66 1.45 12.25
CA ALA A 36 -3.00 1.10 12.71
C ALA A 36 -3.42 -0.31 12.26
N LEU A 37 -2.85 -0.79 11.16
CA LEU A 37 -3.15 -2.12 10.64
C LEU A 37 -2.18 -3.20 11.13
N GLY A 38 -1.18 -2.84 11.90
CA GLY A 38 -0.23 -3.80 12.45
C GLY A 38 1.16 -3.77 11.82
N GLY A 39 1.49 -2.75 11.03
CA GLY A 39 2.78 -2.57 10.39
C GLY A 39 2.73 -2.74 8.88
N VAL A 40 3.87 -2.52 8.23
CA VAL A 40 3.97 -2.53 6.75
C VAL A 40 3.55 -3.89 6.17
N LYS A 41 4.09 -4.96 6.70
CA LYS A 41 3.81 -6.30 6.19
C LYS A 41 2.32 -6.64 6.32
N GLU A 42 1.75 -6.39 7.47
CA GLU A 42 0.33 -6.68 7.72
C GLU A 42 -0.58 -5.81 6.86
N ALA A 43 -0.23 -4.53 6.70
CA ALA A 43 -0.97 -3.63 5.85
C ALA A 43 -0.98 -4.11 4.39
N VAL A 44 0.19 -4.51 3.87
CA VAL A 44 0.30 -5.02 2.51
C VAL A 44 -0.50 -6.32 2.36
N ARG A 45 -0.45 -7.18 3.37
CA ARG A 45 -1.20 -8.44 3.36
C ARG A 45 -2.71 -8.20 3.25
N LEU A 46 -3.21 -7.23 3.99
CA LEU A 46 -4.64 -6.88 3.95
C LEU A 46 -5.04 -6.29 2.60
N MET A 47 -4.20 -5.41 2.05
CA MET A 47 -4.45 -4.85 0.72
C MET A 47 -4.38 -5.94 -0.35
N TRP A 48 -3.46 -6.87 -0.21
CA TRP A 48 -3.33 -8.02 -1.12
C TRP A 48 -4.58 -8.89 -1.09
N GLY A 49 -5.13 -9.12 0.12
CA GLY A 49 -6.37 -9.86 0.28
C GLY A 49 -7.56 -9.18 -0.39
N ALA A 50 -7.54 -7.85 -0.49
CA ALA A 50 -8.56 -7.08 -1.20
C ALA A 50 -8.21 -6.91 -2.70
N SER A 51 -7.19 -7.62 -3.19
CA SER A 51 -6.70 -7.54 -4.58
C SER A 51 -6.33 -6.12 -5.00
N PHE A 52 -5.95 -5.28 -4.04
CA PHE A 52 -5.65 -3.87 -4.24
C PHE A 52 -6.76 -3.10 -4.94
N LYS A 53 -7.99 -3.59 -4.85
CA LYS A 53 -9.13 -2.88 -5.41
C LYS A 53 -9.62 -1.84 -4.41
N LEU A 54 -9.61 -0.59 -4.84
CA LEU A 54 -9.99 0.52 -3.97
C LEU A 54 -11.41 0.35 -3.41
N GLU A 55 -12.34 -0.15 -4.21
CA GLU A 55 -13.71 -0.39 -3.77
C GLU A 55 -13.77 -1.36 -2.58
N LYS A 56 -12.99 -2.44 -2.64
CA LYS A 56 -12.95 -3.41 -1.56
C LYS A 56 -12.30 -2.84 -0.31
N MET A 57 -11.25 -2.05 -0.48
CA MET A 57 -10.57 -1.43 0.64
C MET A 57 -11.45 -0.38 1.29
N LYS A 58 -12.19 0.41 0.51
CA LYS A 58 -13.15 1.38 1.04
C LYS A 58 -14.29 0.69 1.80
N ALA A 59 -14.75 -0.44 1.28
CA ALA A 59 -15.81 -1.19 1.95
C ALA A 59 -15.37 -1.70 3.32
N ALA A 60 -14.09 -2.05 3.45
CA ALA A 60 -13.53 -2.45 4.74
C ALA A 60 -13.46 -1.28 5.73
N GLY A 61 -13.33 -0.06 5.22
CA GLY A 61 -13.34 1.15 6.04
C GLY A 61 -12.08 1.38 6.85
N GLY A 62 -12.07 2.41 7.68
CA GLY A 62 -11.01 2.70 8.61
C GLY A 62 -9.66 2.94 7.95
N ALA A 63 -8.60 2.44 8.58
CA ALA A 63 -7.24 2.65 8.14
C ALA A 63 -6.97 2.03 6.76
N LEU A 64 -7.60 0.89 6.46
CA LEU A 64 -7.40 0.24 5.16
C LEU A 64 -7.95 1.08 4.02
N ALA A 65 -9.09 1.71 4.20
CA ALA A 65 -9.67 2.61 3.19
C ALA A 65 -8.76 3.81 2.94
N GLY A 66 -8.27 4.44 4.01
CA GLY A 66 -7.38 5.58 3.91
C GLY A 66 -6.05 5.21 3.27
N LEU A 67 -5.48 4.09 3.70
CA LEU A 67 -4.20 3.61 3.15
C LEU A 67 -4.33 3.26 1.67
N GLY A 68 -5.40 2.59 1.29
CA GLY A 68 -5.62 2.21 -0.11
C GLY A 68 -5.67 3.43 -1.02
N ALA A 69 -6.38 4.47 -0.61
CA ALA A 69 -6.47 5.70 -1.38
C ALA A 69 -5.09 6.36 -1.59
N GLU A 70 -4.23 6.32 -0.56
CA GLU A 70 -2.90 6.92 -0.63
C GLU A 70 -1.92 6.04 -1.43
N ILE A 71 -1.91 4.74 -1.17
CA ILE A 71 -0.97 3.79 -1.78
C ILE A 71 -1.19 3.66 -3.28
N LEU A 72 -2.42 3.60 -3.73
CA LEU A 72 -2.73 3.45 -5.15
C LEU A 72 -2.39 4.67 -5.97
N GLY A 73 -2.09 5.79 -5.32
CA GLY A 73 -1.57 6.98 -5.98
C GLY A 73 -0.09 6.90 -6.32
N ILE A 74 0.62 5.88 -5.84
CA ILE A 74 2.05 5.70 -6.08
C ILE A 74 2.24 4.74 -7.24
N LYS A 75 2.73 5.24 -8.37
CA LYS A 75 2.83 4.47 -9.61
C LYS A 75 3.61 3.17 -9.46
N GLY A 76 4.78 3.22 -8.84
CA GLY A 76 5.62 2.03 -8.66
C GLY A 76 4.94 0.93 -7.87
N VAL A 77 4.21 1.31 -6.82
CA VAL A 77 3.46 0.37 -6.01
C VAL A 77 2.33 -0.25 -6.81
N LYS A 78 1.60 0.58 -7.55
CA LYS A 78 0.50 0.09 -8.38
C LYS A 78 0.99 -0.93 -9.40
N ASP A 79 2.11 -0.65 -10.07
CA ASP A 79 2.67 -1.56 -11.08
C ASP A 79 3.07 -2.91 -10.48
N GLN A 80 3.67 -2.91 -9.30
CA GLN A 80 4.14 -4.14 -8.65
C GLN A 80 3.03 -4.92 -7.96
N CYS A 81 1.99 -4.23 -7.51
CA CYS A 81 0.93 -4.87 -6.74
C CYS A 81 -0.27 -5.29 -7.57
N LEU A 82 -0.47 -4.71 -8.75
CA LEU A 82 -1.63 -4.97 -9.58
C LEU A 82 -1.33 -5.70 -10.90
N SER A 83 -0.09 -5.90 -11.22
CA SER A 83 0.27 -6.56 -12.50
C SER A 83 0.03 -8.07 -12.49
#